data_cb57d3b0c5b280c0243b2d4066a068d8
#
_entry.id   cb57d3b0c5b280c0243b2d4066a068d8
#
_cell.length_a   1.000
_cell.length_b   1.000
_cell.length_c   1.000
_cell.angle_alpha   90.00
_cell.angle_beta   90.00
_cell.angle_gamma   90.00
#
_symmetry.space_group_name_H-M   'P 1'
#
loop_
_entity.id
_entity.type
_entity.pdbx_description
1 polymer ?
#
loop_
_entity_poly.entity_id
_entity_poly.type
_entity_poly.pdbx_seq_one_letter_code
_entity_poly.pdbx_strand_id
1 'polypeptide(L)'
;GALITLPYCSSENFKYSNLNLIDSELETISYVSDFILKDNQYNFPTPDKRVDFILNTINYCYKNEEIKKFLDGFSKFKTEVKYYGNKKFNNLSIIDKKSIISNGFNSNDSLNFFFENIKSLSLRHFTTSENYMKNYLNYEFIPNRYLGTVKI
;
A
#
# COMPACT_ATOMS: atom_id res chain seq x y z
N GLY A 1 -17.52 43.65 25.44
CA GLY A 1 -17.85 42.27 25.21
C GLY A 1 -16.61 41.43 24.89
N ALA A 2 -16.28 40.46 25.70
CA ALA A 2 -15.16 39.56 25.40
C ALA A 2 -15.58 38.62 24.28
N LEU A 3 -14.87 38.66 23.14
CA LEU A 3 -14.94 37.64 22.09
C LEU A 3 -14.24 36.37 22.61
N ILE A 4 -15.04 35.37 22.97
CA ILE A 4 -14.50 34.04 23.23
C ILE A 4 -14.27 33.37 21.88
N THR A 5 -13.03 33.37 21.39
CA THR A 5 -12.62 32.51 20.30
C THR A 5 -12.51 31.08 20.86
N LEU A 6 -13.54 30.28 20.63
CA LEU A 6 -13.43 28.85 20.86
C LEU A 6 -12.33 28.32 19.93
N PRO A 7 -11.36 27.50 20.43
CA PRO A 7 -10.41 26.85 19.55
C PRO A 7 -11.22 25.95 18.61
N TYR A 8 -11.21 26.30 17.33
CA TYR A 8 -11.73 25.43 16.30
C TYR A 8 -10.81 24.18 16.27
N CYS A 9 -11.22 23.13 16.95
CA CYS A 9 -10.67 21.82 16.71
C CYS A 9 -11.04 21.44 15.28
N SER A 10 -10.18 21.77 14.34
CA SER A 10 -10.18 21.11 13.06
C SER A 10 -9.88 19.64 13.33
N SER A 11 -10.90 18.82 13.43
CA SER A 11 -10.73 17.38 13.32
C SER A 11 -10.14 17.15 11.95
N GLU A 12 -8.83 16.90 11.87
CA GLU A 12 -8.21 16.43 10.65
C GLU A 12 -8.92 15.12 10.30
N ASN A 13 -9.81 15.17 9.31
CA ASN A 13 -10.48 13.99 8.80
C ASN A 13 -9.47 13.21 7.96
N PHE A 14 -8.73 12.31 8.61
CA PHE A 14 -7.83 11.39 7.91
C PHE A 14 -8.65 10.48 6.98
N LYS A 15 -8.17 10.32 5.75
CA LYS A 15 -8.79 9.43 4.75
C LYS A 15 -8.96 8.00 5.28
N TYR A 16 -8.03 7.54 6.13
CA TYR A 16 -8.04 6.22 6.76
C TYR A 16 -8.05 6.39 8.28
N SER A 17 -9.21 6.22 8.89
CA SER A 17 -9.47 6.58 10.30
C SER A 17 -8.61 5.83 11.32
N ASN A 18 -8.19 4.61 11.02
CA ASN A 18 -7.37 3.80 11.93
C ASN A 18 -5.86 3.97 11.70
N LEU A 19 -5.47 4.57 10.57
CA LEU A 19 -4.06 4.76 10.21
C LEU A 19 -3.54 6.16 10.52
N ASN A 20 -4.41 7.17 10.51
CA ASN A 20 -4.08 8.58 10.78
C ASN A 20 -2.88 9.09 9.94
N LEU A 21 -2.82 8.70 8.67
CA LEU A 21 -1.74 9.08 7.75
C LEU A 21 -2.07 10.40 7.05
N ILE A 22 -1.10 11.30 6.96
CA ILE A 22 -1.20 12.55 6.19
C ILE A 22 -0.90 12.30 4.71
N ASP A 23 -1.30 13.20 3.83
CA ASP A 23 -1.18 13.06 2.37
C ASP A 23 0.25 12.74 1.89
N SER A 24 1.27 13.36 2.49
CA SER A 24 2.66 13.07 2.13
C SER A 24 3.12 11.68 2.52
N GLU A 25 2.52 11.06 3.54
CA GLU A 25 2.77 9.68 3.95
C GLU A 25 2.05 8.70 3.02
N LEU A 26 0.82 9.02 2.60
CA LEU A 26 0.09 8.27 1.58
C LEU A 26 0.87 8.23 0.26
N GLU A 27 1.39 9.38 -0.17
CA GLU A 27 2.24 9.50 -1.35
C GLU A 27 3.51 8.64 -1.22
N THR A 28 4.15 8.67 -0.07
CA THR A 28 5.35 7.86 0.20
C THR A 28 5.06 6.36 0.08
N ILE A 29 3.96 5.88 0.66
CA ILE A 29 3.55 4.47 0.56
C ILE A 29 3.23 4.11 -0.89
N SER A 30 2.61 5.00 -1.65
CA SER A 30 2.38 4.81 -3.08
C SER A 30 3.70 4.58 -3.84
N TYR A 31 4.68 5.46 -3.66
CA TYR A 31 6.00 5.31 -4.30
C TYR A 31 6.72 4.01 -3.91
N VAL A 32 6.62 3.60 -2.65
CA VAL A 32 7.20 2.32 -2.19
C VAL A 32 6.53 1.15 -2.89
N SER A 33 5.20 1.14 -2.95
CA SER A 33 4.45 0.06 -3.60
C SER A 33 4.75 -0.02 -5.10
N ASP A 34 4.86 1.12 -5.78
CA ASP A 34 5.17 1.19 -7.21
C ASP A 34 6.63 0.79 -7.50
N PHE A 35 7.54 1.00 -6.55
CA PHE A 35 8.92 0.57 -6.68
C PHE A 35 9.07 -0.95 -6.47
N ILE A 36 8.33 -1.52 -5.52
CA ILE A 36 8.35 -2.97 -5.24
C ILE A 36 7.70 -3.76 -6.38
N LEU A 37 6.56 -3.30 -6.88
CA LEU A 37 5.85 -3.93 -7.97
C LEU A 37 5.60 -2.91 -9.09
N LYS A 38 6.43 -2.96 -10.13
CA LYS A 38 6.30 -2.07 -11.27
C LYS A 38 5.07 -2.43 -12.11
N ASP A 39 4.21 -1.46 -12.36
CA ASP A 39 2.99 -1.62 -13.15
C ASP A 39 3.25 -1.77 -14.67
N ASN A 40 4.47 -1.54 -15.12
CA ASN A 40 4.75 -1.09 -16.47
C ASN A 40 4.71 -2.16 -17.57
N GLN A 41 4.65 -3.45 -17.23
CA GLN A 41 4.74 -4.48 -18.27
C GLN A 41 3.40 -4.87 -18.90
N TYR A 42 2.28 -4.68 -18.20
CA TYR A 42 1.03 -5.28 -18.63
C TYR A 42 -0.17 -4.33 -18.66
N ASN A 43 0.01 -3.08 -18.25
CA ASN A 43 -1.03 -2.04 -18.26
C ASN A 43 -2.43 -2.57 -17.84
N PHE A 44 -2.50 -3.15 -16.63
CA PHE A 44 -3.75 -3.63 -16.07
C PHE A 44 -4.48 -2.48 -15.35
N PRO A 45 -5.44 -1.82 -16.00
CA PRO A 45 -6.25 -0.82 -15.33
C PRO A 45 -7.09 -1.51 -14.25
N THR A 46 -6.87 -1.12 -13.02
CA THR A 46 -7.74 -1.47 -11.90
C THR A 46 -8.62 -0.26 -11.56
N PRO A 47 -9.87 -0.45 -11.13
CA PRO A 47 -10.74 0.66 -10.77
C PRO A 47 -10.17 1.49 -9.61
N ASP A 48 -9.47 0.86 -8.69
CA ASP A 48 -8.85 1.51 -7.53
C ASP A 48 -7.35 1.65 -7.71
N LYS A 49 -6.78 2.73 -7.18
CA LYS A 49 -5.33 2.86 -7.07
C LYS A 49 -4.78 1.81 -6.12
N ARG A 50 -3.59 1.27 -6.43
CA ARG A 50 -2.92 0.27 -5.59
C ARG A 50 -2.80 0.71 -4.14
N VAL A 51 -2.37 1.94 -3.89
CA VAL A 51 -2.21 2.49 -2.54
C VAL A 51 -3.55 2.51 -1.78
N ASP A 52 -4.64 2.83 -2.46
CA ASP A 52 -5.97 2.84 -1.84
C ASP A 52 -6.42 1.42 -1.47
N PHE A 53 -6.18 0.44 -2.32
CA PHE A 53 -6.45 -0.96 -2.01
C PHE A 53 -5.65 -1.45 -0.79
N ILE A 54 -4.34 -1.15 -0.76
CA ILE A 54 -3.46 -1.52 0.36
C ILE A 54 -3.97 -0.91 1.67
N LEU A 55 -4.18 0.39 1.68
CA LEU A 55 -4.52 1.11 2.91
C LEU A 55 -5.96 0.83 3.37
N ASN A 56 -6.91 0.64 2.45
CA ASN A 56 -8.26 0.18 2.79
C ASN A 56 -8.23 -1.21 3.43
N THR A 57 -7.44 -2.13 2.87
CA THR A 57 -7.31 -3.47 3.43
C THR A 57 -6.74 -3.43 4.84
N ILE A 58 -5.68 -2.67 5.08
CA ILE A 58 -5.09 -2.54 6.42
C ILE A 58 -6.07 -1.85 7.37
N ASN A 59 -6.70 -0.75 6.94
CA ASN A 59 -7.59 0.05 7.78
C ASN A 59 -8.83 -0.72 8.27
N TYR A 60 -9.40 -1.58 7.42
CA TYR A 60 -10.68 -2.24 7.71
C TYR A 60 -10.58 -3.72 8.04
N CYS A 61 -9.52 -4.41 7.60
CA CYS A 61 -9.40 -5.86 7.74
C CYS A 61 -8.37 -6.29 8.79
N TYR A 62 -7.45 -5.42 9.19
CA TYR A 62 -6.40 -5.75 10.14
C TYR A 62 -6.84 -5.49 11.58
N LYS A 63 -6.32 -6.30 12.51
CA LYS A 63 -6.48 -6.07 13.95
C LYS A 63 -5.64 -4.88 14.40
N ASN A 64 -6.04 -4.24 15.49
CA ASN A 64 -5.34 -3.07 16.02
C ASN A 64 -3.84 -3.31 16.26
N GLU A 65 -3.45 -4.50 16.69
CA GLU A 65 -2.05 -4.87 16.89
C GLU A 65 -1.26 -4.93 15.56
N GLU A 66 -1.88 -5.42 14.51
CA GLU A 66 -1.29 -5.49 13.17
C GLU A 66 -1.16 -4.09 12.56
N ILE A 67 -2.17 -3.25 12.74
CA ILE A 67 -2.13 -1.83 12.33
C ILE A 67 -0.98 -1.12 13.04
N LYS A 68 -0.86 -1.28 14.35
CA LYS A 68 0.22 -0.69 15.15
C LYS A 68 1.58 -1.17 14.66
N LYS A 69 1.73 -2.46 14.39
CA LYS A 69 2.97 -3.04 13.86
C LYS A 69 3.32 -2.49 12.48
N PHE A 70 2.31 -2.32 11.60
CA PHE A 70 2.50 -1.71 10.29
C PHE A 70 2.97 -0.26 10.39
N LEU A 71 2.35 0.54 11.26
CA LEU A 71 2.71 1.94 11.47
C LEU A 71 4.10 2.10 12.12
N ASP A 72 4.47 1.21 13.03
CA ASP A 72 5.82 1.16 13.60
C ASP A 72 6.87 0.83 12.52
N GLY A 73 6.58 -0.14 11.67
CA GLY A 73 7.44 -0.46 10.52
C GLY A 73 7.57 0.71 9.53
N PHE A 74 6.48 1.40 9.26
CA PHE A 74 6.51 2.61 8.44
C PHE A 74 7.34 3.74 9.09
N SER A 75 7.26 3.91 10.40
CA SER A 75 8.09 4.87 11.14
C SER A 75 9.58 4.54 11.04
N LYS A 76 9.95 3.27 11.19
CA LYS A 76 11.33 2.80 10.97
C LYS A 76 11.80 3.04 9.54
N PHE A 77 10.96 2.74 8.56
CA PHE A 77 11.25 3.04 7.16
C PHE A 77 11.54 4.52 6.94
N LYS A 78 10.73 5.43 7.50
CA LYS A 78 10.98 6.88 7.41
C LYS A 78 12.32 7.27 8.04
N THR A 79 12.72 6.61 9.12
CA THR A 79 14.03 6.80 9.76
C THR A 79 15.17 6.33 8.86
N GLU A 80 15.05 5.14 8.28
CA GLU A 80 16.04 4.64 7.30
C GLU A 80 16.23 5.61 6.13
N VAL A 81 15.14 6.12 5.55
CA VAL A 81 15.19 7.09 4.43
C VAL A 81 15.98 8.35 4.82
N LYS A 82 15.84 8.84 6.05
CA LYS A 82 16.58 10.02 6.54
C LYS A 82 18.10 9.84 6.57
N TYR A 83 18.59 8.62 6.81
CA TYR A 83 20.03 8.33 6.78
C TYR A 83 20.66 8.54 5.40
N TYR A 84 19.86 8.53 4.33
CA TYR A 84 20.29 8.78 2.96
C TYR A 84 20.21 10.27 2.55
N GLY A 85 20.27 11.21 3.50
CA GLY A 85 20.47 12.63 3.23
C GLY A 85 19.23 13.53 3.28
N ASN A 86 18.28 13.27 4.16
CA ASN A 86 17.05 14.08 4.34
C ASN A 86 16.21 14.29 3.07
N LYS A 87 16.32 13.40 2.10
CA LYS A 87 15.52 13.41 0.88
C LYS A 87 14.25 12.59 1.08
N LYS A 88 13.22 12.91 0.30
CA LYS A 88 12.05 12.01 0.19
C LYS A 88 12.47 10.72 -0.53
N PHE A 89 11.83 9.60 -0.21
CA PHE A 89 12.13 8.30 -0.82
C PHE A 89 12.13 8.33 -2.35
N ASN A 90 11.15 9.00 -2.98
CA ASN A 90 11.07 9.11 -4.45
C ASN A 90 12.29 9.79 -5.08
N ASN A 91 12.98 10.67 -4.33
CA ASN A 91 14.15 11.44 -4.79
C ASN A 91 15.50 10.74 -4.51
N LEU A 92 15.48 9.57 -3.90
CA LEU A 92 16.68 8.77 -3.70
C LEU A 92 17.13 8.10 -5.00
N SER A 93 18.42 7.75 -5.08
CA SER A 93 18.94 6.95 -6.18
C SER A 93 18.29 5.56 -6.21
N ILE A 94 18.27 4.91 -7.36
CA ILE A 94 17.77 3.54 -7.50
C ILE A 94 18.54 2.57 -6.60
N ILE A 95 19.84 2.79 -6.45
CA ILE A 95 20.71 1.97 -5.59
C ILE A 95 20.30 2.11 -4.13
N ASP A 96 20.09 3.34 -3.65
CA ASP A 96 19.67 3.59 -2.27
C ASP A 96 18.28 3.01 -1.99
N LYS A 97 17.33 3.19 -2.91
CA LYS A 97 15.99 2.60 -2.81
C LYS A 97 16.05 1.07 -2.68
N LYS A 98 16.85 0.41 -3.54
CA LYS A 98 17.04 -1.05 -3.48
C LYS A 98 17.68 -1.48 -2.17
N SER A 99 18.67 -0.73 -1.67
CA SER A 99 19.35 -1.01 -0.41
C SER A 99 18.36 -0.95 0.76
N ILE A 100 17.59 0.12 0.87
CA ILE A 100 16.59 0.30 1.94
C ILE A 100 15.56 -0.84 1.93
N ILE A 101 15.04 -1.17 0.76
CA ILE A 101 14.02 -2.22 0.62
C ILE A 101 14.59 -3.60 0.92
N SER A 102 15.79 -3.91 0.42
CA SER A 102 16.46 -5.19 0.71
C SER A 102 16.74 -5.35 2.20
N ASN A 103 17.26 -4.31 2.85
CA ASN A 103 17.49 -4.31 4.29
C ASN A 103 16.20 -4.53 5.07
N GLY A 104 15.12 -3.88 4.63
CA GLY A 104 13.80 -4.05 5.24
C GLY A 104 13.25 -5.46 5.14
N PHE A 105 13.33 -6.10 3.97
CA PHE A 105 12.93 -7.50 3.80
C PHE A 105 13.80 -8.49 4.61
N ASN A 106 15.03 -8.15 4.88
CA ASN A 106 15.95 -8.97 5.68
C ASN A 106 15.90 -8.66 7.18
N SER A 107 15.15 -7.66 7.60
CA SER A 107 15.00 -7.34 9.02
C SER A 107 14.07 -8.34 9.72
N ASN A 108 14.23 -8.50 11.05
CA ASN A 108 13.43 -9.40 11.86
C ASN A 108 12.41 -8.65 12.75
N ASP A 109 12.00 -7.46 12.33
CA ASP A 109 11.15 -6.57 13.12
C ASP A 109 9.93 -6.04 12.34
N SER A 110 9.32 -4.98 12.84
CA SER A 110 8.17 -4.32 12.20
C SER A 110 8.49 -3.73 10.82
N LEU A 111 9.75 -3.43 10.52
CA LEU A 111 10.16 -2.96 9.20
C LEU A 111 9.94 -4.05 8.13
N ASN A 112 10.29 -5.29 8.43
CA ASN A 112 9.98 -6.43 7.57
C ASN A 112 8.46 -6.58 7.39
N PHE A 113 7.70 -6.50 8.48
CA PHE A 113 6.24 -6.58 8.44
C PHE A 113 5.63 -5.51 7.52
N PHE A 114 6.14 -4.27 7.57
CA PHE A 114 5.71 -3.20 6.67
C PHE A 114 5.95 -3.57 5.20
N PHE A 115 7.15 -3.97 4.83
CA PHE A 115 7.48 -4.30 3.44
C PHE A 115 6.76 -5.54 2.92
N GLU A 116 6.63 -6.59 3.74
CA GLU A 116 5.91 -7.80 3.35
C GLU A 116 4.41 -7.53 3.11
N ASN A 117 3.80 -6.64 3.91
CA ASN A 117 2.43 -6.23 3.68
C ASN A 117 2.27 -5.40 2.40
N ILE A 118 3.15 -4.42 2.16
CA ILE A 118 3.12 -3.65 0.91
C ILE A 118 3.25 -4.59 -0.30
N LYS A 119 4.20 -5.52 -0.28
CA LYS A 119 4.42 -6.48 -1.35
C LYS A 119 3.22 -7.42 -1.57
N SER A 120 2.75 -8.06 -0.52
CA SER A 120 1.67 -9.04 -0.60
C SER A 120 0.35 -8.41 -1.04
N LEU A 121 0.01 -7.23 -0.51
CA LEU A 121 -1.20 -6.51 -0.88
C LEU A 121 -1.10 -5.90 -2.30
N SER A 122 0.09 -5.46 -2.73
CA SER A 122 0.32 -5.04 -4.13
C SER A 122 0.10 -6.19 -5.11
N LEU A 123 0.63 -7.38 -4.81
CA LEU A 123 0.41 -8.59 -5.61
C LEU A 123 -1.06 -9.00 -5.60
N ARG A 124 -1.72 -8.92 -4.47
CA ARG A 124 -3.15 -9.23 -4.35
C ARG A 124 -4.00 -8.27 -5.19
N HIS A 125 -3.73 -6.98 -5.13
CA HIS A 125 -4.39 -5.98 -5.96
C HIS A 125 -4.23 -6.31 -7.45
N PHE A 126 -3.03 -6.65 -7.88
CA PHE A 126 -2.74 -7.04 -9.26
C PHE A 126 -3.48 -8.30 -9.68
N THR A 127 -3.40 -9.39 -8.90
CA THR A 127 -3.97 -10.70 -9.23
C THR A 127 -5.49 -10.75 -9.14
N THR A 128 -6.11 -9.86 -8.38
CA THR A 128 -7.58 -9.73 -8.29
C THR A 128 -8.16 -8.73 -9.28
N SER A 129 -7.34 -8.09 -10.12
CA SER A 129 -7.84 -7.21 -11.16
C SER A 129 -8.66 -7.98 -12.19
N GLU A 130 -9.75 -7.37 -12.67
CA GLU A 130 -10.62 -7.97 -13.67
C GLU A 130 -9.84 -8.38 -14.92
N ASN A 131 -8.91 -7.55 -15.39
CA ASN A 131 -8.09 -7.83 -16.54
C ASN A 131 -7.18 -9.04 -16.36
N TYR A 132 -6.55 -9.17 -15.18
CA TYR A 132 -5.72 -10.34 -14.88
C TYR A 132 -6.57 -11.61 -14.87
N MET A 133 -7.71 -11.59 -14.20
CA MET A 133 -8.60 -12.74 -14.11
C MET A 133 -9.13 -13.16 -15.48
N LYS A 134 -9.54 -12.22 -16.34
CA LYS A 134 -10.03 -12.52 -17.68
C LYS A 134 -8.94 -13.02 -18.62
N ASN A 135 -7.77 -12.39 -18.63
CA ASN A 135 -6.73 -12.66 -19.63
C ASN A 135 -5.83 -13.86 -19.27
N TYR A 136 -5.62 -14.14 -17.98
CA TYR A 136 -4.69 -15.19 -17.54
C TYR A 136 -5.38 -16.38 -16.89
N LEU A 137 -6.52 -16.17 -16.23
CA LEU A 137 -7.24 -17.25 -15.55
C LEU A 137 -8.47 -17.73 -16.31
N ASN A 138 -8.78 -17.15 -17.49
CA ASN A 138 -9.99 -17.44 -18.26
C ASN A 138 -11.26 -17.36 -17.40
N TYR A 139 -11.27 -16.45 -16.44
CA TYR A 139 -12.36 -16.30 -15.48
C TYR A 139 -13.56 -15.60 -16.16
N GLU A 140 -14.73 -16.20 -16.05
CA GLU A 140 -15.99 -15.64 -16.50
C GLU A 140 -16.83 -15.28 -15.27
N PHE A 141 -17.09 -13.99 -15.05
CA PHE A 141 -17.76 -13.49 -13.82
C PHE A 141 -19.18 -14.01 -13.65
N ILE A 142 -19.94 -14.09 -14.78
CA ILE A 142 -21.25 -14.74 -14.84
C ILE A 142 -21.25 -15.59 -16.10
N PRO A 143 -21.15 -16.91 -15.99
CA PRO A 143 -21.21 -17.77 -17.17
C PRO A 143 -22.61 -17.68 -17.80
N ASN A 144 -22.70 -17.10 -19.00
CA ASN A 144 -23.96 -17.03 -19.77
C ASN A 144 -24.41 -18.40 -20.32
N ARG A 145 -23.62 -19.44 -20.09
CA ARG A 145 -23.86 -20.79 -20.59
C ARG A 145 -23.47 -21.83 -19.55
N TYR A 146 -24.35 -22.80 -19.38
CA TYR A 146 -24.03 -24.01 -18.62
C TYR A 146 -23.29 -24.99 -19.56
N LEU A 147 -22.02 -25.20 -19.28
CA LEU A 147 -21.25 -26.27 -19.95
C LEU A 147 -21.24 -27.47 -19.00
N GLY A 148 -22.02 -28.48 -19.32
CA GLY A 148 -22.19 -29.69 -18.47
C GLY A 148 -20.91 -30.54 -18.31
N THR A 149 -19.90 -30.33 -19.15
CA THR A 149 -18.59 -31.01 -19.09
C THR A 149 -17.50 -30.10 -19.63
N VAL A 150 -16.46 -29.86 -18.82
CA VAL A 150 -15.20 -29.25 -19.26
C VAL A 150 -14.22 -30.38 -19.53
N LYS A 151 -13.76 -30.51 -20.78
CA LYS A 151 -12.62 -31.40 -21.07
C LYS A 151 -11.37 -30.76 -20.48
N ILE A 152 -10.73 -31.46 -19.56
CA ILE A 152 -9.43 -31.11 -19.00
C ILE A 152 -8.36 -31.42 -20.05
#